data_8407256762c5614395bb64a63a070ffd
#
_entry.id   8407256762c5614395bb64a63a070ffd
#
_cell.length_a   1.000
_cell.length_b   1.000
_cell.length_c   1.000
_cell.angle_alpha   90.00
_cell.angle_beta   90.00
_cell.angle_gamma   90.00
#
_symmetry.space_group_name_H-M   'P 1'
#
loop_
_entity.id
_entity.type
_entity.pdbx_description
1 polymer ?
#
loop_
_entity_poly.entity_id
_entity_poly.type
_entity_poly.pdbx_seq_one_letter_code
_entity_poly.pdbx_strand_id
1 'polypeptide(L)'
;MRFVPMTSLLLLTTTSVADSANQTKDFSPIINGGTPFRVTIEEVPWTGDALPTIQSAAYARYDHYLVFIGGRTSGVHDFTCSPEDNFEPKRYNRNIFVVDYLDESVHQRSLDDSDLTAMQIADLASTNKLFFHDEEHLLLVGGYGYQDEEPPPGTEWPGCPINSTSRFLTYDTLKVLDLAGIVGWTKGNDTELSEHVRFVDAPAEDTDLFAVTGGTMLLVEDEFWLCLGHRFDGGYLDEFAGCPCPTPAQQEYTKSIRRFSFDPDDPTSTPTFIGETEDPPAWARRRDLNVLPVRYGEQDRGAVALAGVFTLEVGIWSVPITIGPSGTMQQADPDDTGTFKQGFNIYHSGTMSFWSEDRQENWMLVLGGMGYQVLSGGVIVEEPFIPYSNEVLAIRFDPGELLDDSDDEWSQHFPDAQFPEILDESTGLPYYFGSEMAVLPVIDHEEYIFDLDTIAEPTHVAYMYGGIASPGQNRAAQTYQPTSASNRIFRVVVEPAVPCPGDIDDTGTVNVMDLLAVLDEWGCTGECIADVNNDGAVDVLDLLIVVDEWGTCPDA
;
A
#
# COMPACT_ATOMS: atom_id res chain seq x y z
N MET A 1 17.77 -38.94 -3.11
CA MET A 1 18.00 -37.53 -2.78
C MET A 1 19.27 -37.11 -3.48
N ARG A 2 19.14 -36.41 -4.59
CA ARG A 2 20.26 -35.78 -5.28
C ARG A 2 19.89 -34.31 -5.41
N PHE A 3 20.58 -33.47 -4.70
CA PHE A 3 20.57 -32.03 -4.88
C PHE A 3 21.01 -31.74 -6.33
N VAL A 4 20.15 -31.15 -7.11
CA VAL A 4 20.52 -30.50 -8.37
C VAL A 4 20.85 -29.05 -7.99
N PRO A 5 22.06 -28.57 -8.25
CA PRO A 5 22.38 -27.18 -7.95
C PRO A 5 21.63 -26.27 -8.93
N MET A 6 20.96 -25.27 -8.39
CA MET A 6 20.22 -24.20 -9.05
C MET A 6 21.16 -23.22 -9.78
N THR A 7 22.12 -23.75 -10.55
CA THR A 7 23.12 -22.97 -11.32
C THR A 7 22.67 -22.67 -12.75
N SER A 8 21.42 -22.99 -13.10
CA SER A 8 20.92 -22.81 -14.48
C SER A 8 20.09 -21.55 -14.71
N LEU A 9 19.88 -20.69 -13.72
CA LEU A 9 19.06 -19.48 -13.88
C LEU A 9 19.86 -18.24 -14.30
N LEU A 10 21.18 -18.35 -14.54
CA LEU A 10 22.05 -17.22 -14.91
C LEU A 10 22.47 -17.20 -16.37
N LEU A 11 21.87 -18.00 -17.25
CA LEU A 11 22.27 -18.10 -18.66
C LEU A 11 21.09 -18.04 -19.62
N LEU A 12 20.13 -17.14 -19.38
CA LEU A 12 19.15 -16.80 -20.40
C LEU A 12 19.33 -15.35 -20.86
N THR A 13 20.04 -15.29 -21.99
CA THR A 13 19.94 -14.28 -23.04
C THR A 13 20.30 -12.84 -22.70
N THR A 14 21.54 -12.51 -22.90
CA THR A 14 22.06 -11.12 -23.03
C THR A 14 21.65 -10.43 -24.35
N THR A 15 20.46 -10.68 -24.91
CA THR A 15 20.10 -10.09 -26.22
C THR A 15 18.72 -9.47 -26.35
N SER A 16 17.92 -9.32 -25.27
CA SER A 16 16.66 -8.57 -25.35
C SER A 16 16.29 -7.77 -24.10
N VAL A 17 17.17 -7.65 -23.13
CA VAL A 17 16.93 -6.87 -21.89
C VAL A 17 17.19 -5.35 -22.09
N ALA A 18 17.54 -4.92 -23.31
CA ALA A 18 18.07 -3.58 -23.50
C ALA A 18 17.02 -2.45 -23.60
N ASP A 19 15.76 -2.74 -23.88
CA ASP A 19 14.74 -1.68 -24.06
C ASP A 19 13.73 -1.53 -22.91
N SER A 20 13.52 -2.54 -22.08
CA SER A 20 12.68 -2.38 -20.87
C SER A 20 13.47 -1.92 -19.65
N ALA A 21 14.78 -2.04 -19.70
CA ALA A 21 15.69 -1.56 -18.66
C ALA A 21 15.70 -0.03 -18.50
N ASN A 22 15.02 0.71 -19.37
CA ASN A 22 15.05 2.18 -19.33
C ASN A 22 14.09 2.78 -18.29
N GLN A 23 13.04 2.08 -17.87
CA GLN A 23 12.14 2.63 -16.83
C GLN A 23 12.71 2.52 -15.40
N THR A 24 13.71 1.68 -15.17
CA THR A 24 14.33 1.47 -13.86
C THR A 24 15.68 2.19 -13.70
N LYS A 25 16.16 2.89 -14.71
CA LYS A 25 17.39 3.68 -14.62
C LYS A 25 17.03 5.12 -14.29
N ASP A 26 17.79 5.68 -13.36
CA ASP A 26 17.67 7.07 -12.92
C ASP A 26 16.44 7.34 -12.03
N PHE A 27 16.29 6.59 -10.91
CA PHE A 27 15.34 6.94 -9.85
C PHE A 27 15.63 8.34 -9.31
N SER A 28 14.55 9.04 -8.93
CA SER A 28 14.68 10.36 -8.33
C SER A 28 15.50 10.29 -7.04
N PRO A 29 16.34 11.28 -6.76
CA PRO A 29 17.13 11.29 -5.53
C PRO A 29 16.22 11.30 -4.31
N ILE A 30 16.66 10.68 -3.22
CA ILE A 30 16.00 10.75 -1.93
C ILE A 30 16.70 11.81 -1.11
N ILE A 31 15.91 12.74 -0.59
CA ILE A 31 16.36 13.80 0.31
C ILE A 31 16.32 13.25 1.73
N ASN A 32 17.39 13.41 2.49
CA ASN A 32 17.38 13.09 3.91
C ASN A 32 16.81 14.27 4.67
N GLY A 33 15.76 14.06 5.46
CA GLY A 33 15.04 15.13 6.13
C GLY A 33 14.21 15.98 5.18
N GLY A 34 14.04 17.28 5.51
CA GLY A 34 13.26 18.22 4.70
C GLY A 34 11.75 17.99 4.72
N THR A 35 11.25 17.13 5.63
CA THR A 35 9.81 16.94 5.84
C THR A 35 9.29 17.92 6.90
N PRO A 36 8.05 18.44 6.78
CA PRO A 36 7.48 19.34 7.79
C PRO A 36 7.09 18.60 9.09
N PHE A 37 7.38 17.33 9.17
CA PHE A 37 7.06 16.45 10.30
C PHE A 37 8.15 15.41 10.51
N ARG A 38 8.14 14.82 11.70
CA ARG A 38 8.87 13.59 12.03
C ARG A 38 7.90 12.42 12.11
N VAL A 39 8.40 11.23 11.85
CA VAL A 39 7.65 9.98 12.01
C VAL A 39 8.38 9.06 12.97
N THR A 40 7.65 8.43 13.88
CA THR A 40 8.17 7.36 14.73
C THR A 40 7.28 6.14 14.60
N ILE A 41 7.87 4.98 14.38
CA ILE A 41 7.18 3.68 14.42
C ILE A 41 7.65 2.93 15.66
N GLU A 42 6.71 2.58 16.52
CA GLU A 42 7.00 1.86 17.76
C GLU A 42 6.22 0.56 17.84
N GLU A 43 6.88 -0.53 18.22
CA GLU A 43 6.16 -1.77 18.54
C GLU A 43 5.31 -1.54 19.79
N VAL A 44 4.03 -1.87 19.72
CA VAL A 44 3.14 -1.79 20.88
C VAL A 44 3.43 -2.97 21.80
N PRO A 45 3.83 -2.72 23.06
CA PRO A 45 3.95 -3.79 24.04
C PRO A 45 2.59 -4.47 24.24
N TRP A 46 2.51 -5.75 23.90
CA TRP A 46 1.28 -6.53 24.03
C TRP A 46 1.46 -7.67 25.00
N THR A 47 0.68 -7.68 26.07
CA THR A 47 0.77 -8.67 27.15
C THR A 47 -0.48 -9.54 27.31
N GLY A 48 -1.53 -9.21 26.52
CA GLY A 48 -2.83 -9.87 26.56
C GLY A 48 -2.89 -11.19 25.77
N ASP A 49 -4.02 -11.42 25.15
CA ASP A 49 -4.26 -12.63 24.36
C ASP A 49 -3.33 -12.70 23.14
N ALA A 50 -3.10 -13.93 22.64
CA ALA A 50 -2.27 -14.12 21.46
C ALA A 50 -2.87 -13.43 20.22
N LEU A 51 -2.12 -12.52 19.65
CA LEU A 51 -2.51 -11.80 18.44
C LEU A 51 -2.58 -12.71 17.21
N PRO A 52 -3.60 -12.60 16.35
CA PRO A 52 -3.72 -13.39 15.13
C PRO A 52 -2.62 -13.06 14.13
N THR A 53 -2.11 -14.09 13.49
CA THR A 53 -1.12 -14.00 12.42
C THR A 53 -1.85 -13.85 11.10
N ILE A 54 -1.76 -12.69 10.43
CA ILE A 54 -2.55 -12.39 9.23
C ILE A 54 -1.87 -11.38 8.30
N GLN A 55 -2.10 -11.53 7.00
CA GLN A 55 -1.70 -10.59 5.96
C GLN A 55 -2.74 -10.49 4.84
N SER A 56 -2.73 -9.42 4.04
CA SER A 56 -3.63 -9.15 2.91
C SER A 56 -5.12 -9.34 3.26
N ALA A 57 -5.48 -9.05 4.50
CA ALA A 57 -6.86 -9.06 5.00
C ALA A 57 -7.52 -7.70 4.74
N ALA A 58 -8.83 -7.71 4.58
CA ALA A 58 -9.61 -6.50 4.76
C ALA A 58 -9.73 -6.19 6.26
N TYR A 59 -9.71 -4.92 6.60
CA TYR A 59 -9.72 -4.47 7.98
C TYR A 59 -10.56 -3.21 8.18
N ALA A 60 -10.98 -3.00 9.42
CA ALA A 60 -11.63 -1.78 9.86
C ALA A 60 -11.32 -1.49 11.32
N ARG A 61 -11.48 -0.24 11.73
CA ARG A 61 -11.56 0.15 13.12
C ARG A 61 -12.99 0.49 13.48
N TYR A 62 -13.48 -0.10 14.56
CA TYR A 62 -14.79 0.21 15.15
C TYR A 62 -14.61 0.50 16.64
N ASP A 63 -14.77 1.75 17.05
CA ASP A 63 -14.49 2.22 18.40
C ASP A 63 -13.04 1.85 18.80
N HIS A 64 -12.83 1.00 19.77
CA HIS A 64 -11.53 0.47 20.21
C HIS A 64 -11.22 -0.95 19.69
N TYR A 65 -11.97 -1.42 18.72
CA TYR A 65 -11.77 -2.72 18.10
C TYR A 65 -11.09 -2.59 16.73
N LEU A 66 -10.08 -3.44 16.49
CA LEU A 66 -9.53 -3.67 15.17
C LEU A 66 -10.15 -4.96 14.63
N VAL A 67 -10.81 -4.87 13.49
CA VAL A 67 -11.56 -5.98 12.86
C VAL A 67 -10.81 -6.45 11.62
N PHE A 68 -10.64 -7.77 11.45
CA PHE A 68 -9.96 -8.37 10.31
C PHE A 68 -10.78 -9.51 9.70
N ILE A 69 -10.90 -9.51 8.36
CA ILE A 69 -11.69 -10.49 7.61
C ILE A 69 -10.94 -10.94 6.35
N GLY A 70 -10.92 -12.24 6.11
CA GLY A 70 -10.22 -12.84 4.98
C GLY A 70 -8.70 -12.69 5.09
N GLY A 71 -8.01 -12.66 3.96
CA GLY A 71 -6.56 -12.63 3.95
C GLY A 71 -5.92 -14.01 4.16
N ARG A 72 -4.63 -14.04 4.48
CA ARG A 72 -3.85 -15.27 4.60
C ARG A 72 -3.07 -15.35 5.90
N THR A 73 -2.81 -16.58 6.36
CA THR A 73 -2.05 -16.90 7.58
C THR A 73 -0.63 -17.41 7.27
N SER A 74 -0.17 -17.27 6.03
CA SER A 74 1.20 -17.58 5.57
C SER A 74 1.88 -16.31 5.07
N GLY A 75 3.18 -16.38 4.80
CA GLY A 75 3.90 -15.31 4.11
C GLY A 75 3.57 -15.21 2.62
N VAL A 76 4.49 -14.66 1.84
CA VAL A 76 4.38 -14.63 0.38
C VAL A 76 4.20 -16.05 -0.16
N HIS A 77 3.36 -16.18 -1.19
CA HIS A 77 3.09 -17.46 -1.84
C HIS A 77 4.37 -18.10 -2.43
N ASP A 78 4.35 -19.42 -2.58
CA ASP A 78 5.42 -20.14 -3.27
C ASP A 78 5.32 -20.00 -4.79
N PHE A 79 6.38 -20.43 -5.50
CA PHE A 79 6.51 -20.40 -6.96
C PHE A 79 6.82 -21.82 -7.46
N THR A 80 5.82 -22.68 -7.43
CA THR A 80 5.92 -24.08 -7.86
C THR A 80 4.97 -24.38 -9.02
N CYS A 81 5.01 -25.61 -9.52
CA CYS A 81 4.03 -26.10 -10.51
C CYS A 81 2.73 -26.62 -9.86
N SER A 82 2.49 -26.35 -8.60
CA SER A 82 1.28 -26.75 -7.87
C SER A 82 0.56 -25.49 -7.35
N PRO A 83 -0.60 -25.14 -7.89
CA PRO A 83 -1.37 -23.98 -7.40
C PRO A 83 -1.73 -24.11 -5.93
N GLU A 84 -2.04 -25.32 -5.47
CA GLU A 84 -2.41 -25.58 -4.07
C GLU A 84 -1.22 -25.49 -3.12
N ASP A 85 0.02 -25.67 -3.60
CA ASP A 85 1.21 -25.41 -2.81
C ASP A 85 1.55 -23.91 -2.80
N ASN A 86 1.28 -23.20 -3.93
CA ASN A 86 1.54 -21.76 -4.03
C ASN A 86 0.55 -20.96 -3.18
N PHE A 87 -0.74 -21.27 -3.30
CA PHE A 87 -1.82 -20.67 -2.51
C PHE A 87 -2.56 -21.76 -1.73
N GLU A 88 -1.92 -22.30 -0.69
CA GLU A 88 -2.50 -23.40 0.11
C GLU A 88 -3.91 -23.02 0.61
N PRO A 89 -4.98 -23.78 0.25
CA PRO A 89 -6.37 -23.48 0.67
C PRO A 89 -6.52 -23.35 2.19
N LYS A 90 -5.80 -24.16 2.97
CA LYS A 90 -5.82 -24.11 4.44
C LYS A 90 -5.19 -22.83 5.04
N ARG A 91 -4.54 -21.99 4.22
CA ARG A 91 -3.91 -20.74 4.64
C ARG A 91 -4.77 -19.52 4.39
N TYR A 92 -5.91 -19.67 3.73
CA TYR A 92 -6.92 -18.62 3.71
C TYR A 92 -7.52 -18.48 5.12
N ASN A 93 -7.62 -17.25 5.59
CA ASN A 93 -8.21 -17.00 6.90
C ASN A 93 -9.73 -17.16 6.83
N ARG A 94 -10.25 -18.10 7.60
CA ARG A 94 -11.70 -18.37 7.72
C ARG A 94 -12.27 -17.90 9.06
N ASN A 95 -11.57 -17.02 9.77
CA ASN A 95 -12.08 -16.42 11.00
C ASN A 95 -12.29 -14.92 10.80
N ILE A 96 -13.25 -14.38 11.52
CA ILE A 96 -13.28 -12.95 11.84
C ILE A 96 -12.50 -12.79 13.13
N PHE A 97 -11.56 -11.85 13.14
CA PHE A 97 -10.81 -11.46 14.33
C PHE A 97 -11.24 -10.05 14.77
N VAL A 98 -11.46 -9.90 16.06
CA VAL A 98 -11.72 -8.62 16.73
C VAL A 98 -10.70 -8.46 17.84
N VAL A 99 -9.78 -7.53 17.66
CA VAL A 99 -8.70 -7.21 18.60
C VAL A 99 -9.10 -5.97 19.38
N ASP A 100 -9.31 -6.13 20.67
CA ASP A 100 -9.56 -5.03 21.60
C ASP A 100 -8.22 -4.47 22.10
N TYR A 101 -7.84 -3.28 21.61
CA TYR A 101 -6.53 -2.71 21.95
C TYR A 101 -6.50 -1.97 23.30
N LEU A 102 -7.64 -1.79 23.97
CA LEU A 102 -7.71 -1.24 25.31
C LEU A 102 -7.56 -2.32 26.39
N ASP A 103 -8.25 -3.44 26.18
CA ASP A 103 -8.24 -4.57 27.13
C ASP A 103 -7.20 -5.64 26.76
N GLU A 104 -6.48 -5.47 25.65
CA GLU A 104 -5.52 -6.43 25.10
C GLU A 104 -6.12 -7.83 24.91
N SER A 105 -7.38 -7.91 24.52
CA SER A 105 -8.09 -9.18 24.31
C SER A 105 -8.35 -9.44 22.82
N VAL A 106 -8.44 -10.71 22.45
CA VAL A 106 -8.71 -11.15 21.08
C VAL A 106 -9.94 -12.04 21.06
N HIS A 107 -10.95 -11.61 20.31
CA HIS A 107 -12.09 -12.43 20.00
C HIS A 107 -11.95 -12.97 18.58
N GLN A 108 -12.29 -14.25 18.41
CA GLN A 108 -12.32 -14.87 17.09
C GLN A 108 -13.51 -15.80 16.96
N ARG A 109 -14.08 -15.83 15.76
CA ARG A 109 -15.13 -16.79 15.43
C ARG A 109 -14.97 -17.24 13.98
N SER A 110 -15.16 -18.56 13.77
CA SER A 110 -15.02 -19.15 12.44
C SER A 110 -16.22 -18.78 11.57
N LEU A 111 -15.98 -18.41 10.32
CA LEU A 111 -17.02 -18.27 9.30
C LEU A 111 -17.77 -19.60 9.07
N ASP A 112 -17.13 -20.74 9.34
CA ASP A 112 -17.75 -22.06 9.25
C ASP A 112 -18.81 -22.30 10.34
N ASP A 113 -18.82 -21.49 11.41
CA ASP A 113 -19.84 -21.51 12.47
C ASP A 113 -21.03 -20.58 12.14
N SER A 114 -21.03 -19.92 10.97
CA SER A 114 -22.10 -19.01 10.55
C SER A 114 -23.22 -19.73 9.80
N ASP A 115 -24.28 -19.01 9.56
CA ASP A 115 -25.43 -19.40 8.74
C ASP A 115 -25.25 -19.07 7.23
N LEU A 116 -24.06 -18.60 6.84
CA LEU A 116 -23.73 -18.29 5.45
C LEU A 116 -23.53 -19.55 4.60
N THR A 117 -23.77 -19.44 3.30
CA THR A 117 -23.47 -20.52 2.35
C THR A 117 -21.96 -20.73 2.18
N ALA A 118 -21.53 -21.91 1.73
CA ALA A 118 -20.12 -22.21 1.48
C ALA A 118 -19.46 -21.22 0.52
N MET A 119 -20.19 -20.76 -0.51
CA MET A 119 -19.70 -19.74 -1.45
C MET A 119 -19.48 -18.38 -0.78
N GLN A 120 -20.41 -17.92 0.04
CA GLN A 120 -20.29 -16.66 0.79
C GLN A 120 -19.15 -16.71 1.79
N ILE A 121 -18.94 -17.84 2.46
CA ILE A 121 -17.82 -18.07 3.36
C ILE A 121 -16.50 -18.01 2.60
N ALA A 122 -16.40 -18.68 1.45
CA ALA A 122 -15.19 -18.68 0.62
C ALA A 122 -14.87 -17.27 0.07
N ASP A 123 -15.89 -16.52 -0.31
CA ASP A 123 -15.73 -15.12 -0.75
C ASP A 123 -15.24 -14.23 0.40
N LEU A 124 -15.83 -14.29 1.58
CA LEU A 124 -15.36 -13.54 2.76
C LEU A 124 -13.94 -13.95 3.17
N ALA A 125 -13.55 -15.21 3.00
CA ALA A 125 -12.22 -15.72 3.32
C ALA A 125 -11.15 -15.34 2.27
N SER A 126 -11.51 -14.84 1.08
CA SER A 126 -10.57 -14.49 0.00
C SER A 126 -9.53 -13.44 0.43
N THR A 127 -8.45 -13.31 -0.32
CA THR A 127 -7.34 -12.38 -0.05
C THR A 127 -7.28 -11.25 -1.07
N ASN A 128 -6.53 -10.19 -0.78
CA ASN A 128 -6.30 -9.04 -1.66
C ASN A 128 -7.60 -8.40 -2.20
N LYS A 129 -8.61 -8.30 -1.32
CA LYS A 129 -9.84 -7.57 -1.61
C LYS A 129 -9.55 -6.08 -1.69
N LEU A 130 -10.27 -5.39 -2.55
CA LEU A 130 -10.41 -3.96 -2.45
C LEU A 130 -11.43 -3.65 -1.36
N PHE A 131 -11.16 -2.70 -0.49
CA PHE A 131 -12.09 -2.38 0.58
C PHE A 131 -12.03 -0.91 0.98
N PHE A 132 -13.10 -0.48 1.60
CA PHE A 132 -13.25 0.83 2.24
C PHE A 132 -14.01 0.63 3.55
N HIS A 133 -13.69 1.40 4.58
CA HIS A 133 -14.48 1.42 5.79
C HIS A 133 -14.73 2.85 6.28
N ASP A 134 -15.88 3.05 6.86
CA ASP A 134 -16.23 4.22 7.65
C ASP A 134 -16.39 3.82 9.13
N GLU A 135 -17.10 4.63 9.92
CA GLU A 135 -17.33 4.36 11.34
C GLU A 135 -18.32 3.20 11.58
N GLU A 136 -19.19 2.89 10.63
CA GLU A 136 -20.29 1.93 10.79
C GLU A 136 -20.16 0.70 9.88
N HIS A 137 -19.51 0.85 8.70
CA HIS A 137 -19.48 -0.16 7.67
C HIS A 137 -18.06 -0.54 7.22
N LEU A 138 -17.91 -1.78 6.80
CA LEU A 138 -16.79 -2.26 6.01
C LEU A 138 -17.32 -2.80 4.67
N LEU A 139 -16.94 -2.15 3.58
CA LEU A 139 -17.29 -2.54 2.22
C LEU A 139 -16.12 -3.32 1.61
N LEU A 140 -16.41 -4.49 1.03
CA LEU A 140 -15.40 -5.37 0.42
C LEU A 140 -15.80 -5.65 -1.02
N VAL A 141 -14.85 -5.52 -1.95
CA VAL A 141 -15.04 -5.84 -3.37
C VAL A 141 -14.04 -6.88 -3.81
N GLY A 142 -14.52 -7.86 -4.58
CA GLY A 142 -13.67 -8.85 -5.23
C GLY A 142 -12.85 -9.69 -4.27
N GLY A 143 -11.57 -9.85 -4.59
CA GLY A 143 -10.62 -10.68 -3.86
C GLY A 143 -10.37 -12.02 -4.55
N TYR A 144 -9.15 -12.58 -4.37
CA TYR A 144 -8.74 -13.85 -4.93
C TYR A 144 -8.87 -14.97 -3.90
N GLY A 145 -9.57 -16.04 -4.25
CA GLY A 145 -9.86 -17.09 -3.29
C GLY A 145 -10.04 -18.47 -3.89
N TYR A 146 -10.27 -19.44 -3.00
CA TYR A 146 -10.44 -20.85 -3.32
C TYR A 146 -11.85 -21.31 -2.99
N GLN A 147 -12.51 -21.94 -3.96
CA GLN A 147 -13.82 -22.56 -3.77
C GLN A 147 -13.67 -24.01 -3.32
N ASP A 148 -14.36 -24.39 -2.26
CA ASP A 148 -14.41 -25.79 -1.79
C ASP A 148 -15.31 -26.69 -2.66
N GLU A 149 -16.10 -26.10 -3.56
CA GLU A 149 -16.98 -26.84 -4.46
C GLU A 149 -16.22 -27.46 -5.64
N GLU A 150 -16.67 -28.62 -6.10
CA GLU A 150 -16.08 -29.26 -7.29
C GLU A 150 -16.33 -28.40 -8.54
N PRO A 151 -15.28 -28.18 -9.38
CA PRO A 151 -15.44 -27.41 -10.59
C PRO A 151 -16.43 -28.10 -11.57
N PRO A 152 -17.08 -27.34 -12.46
CA PRO A 152 -18.01 -27.88 -13.44
C PRO A 152 -17.37 -29.00 -14.28
N PRO A 153 -18.11 -30.07 -14.61
CA PRO A 153 -17.60 -31.13 -15.49
C PRO A 153 -17.17 -30.59 -16.84
N GLY A 154 -16.00 -31.00 -17.29
CA GLY A 154 -15.42 -30.57 -18.59
C GLY A 154 -14.32 -29.54 -18.52
N THR A 155 -13.99 -29.07 -17.31
CA THR A 155 -12.83 -28.20 -17.05
C THR A 155 -11.52 -28.99 -16.86
N GLU A 156 -11.54 -30.30 -17.10
CA GLU A 156 -10.38 -31.20 -16.94
C GLU A 156 -9.41 -31.09 -18.14
N TRP A 157 -8.12 -30.97 -17.84
CA TRP A 157 -7.05 -31.02 -18.85
C TRP A 157 -6.35 -32.37 -18.81
N PRO A 158 -6.29 -33.13 -19.93
CA PRO A 158 -5.68 -34.44 -19.92
C PRO A 158 -4.20 -34.41 -19.51
N GLY A 159 -3.86 -35.11 -18.45
CA GLY A 159 -2.48 -35.28 -17.98
C GLY A 159 -1.97 -34.24 -16.98
N CYS A 160 -2.80 -33.29 -16.57
CA CYS A 160 -2.50 -32.34 -15.51
C CYS A 160 -3.28 -32.68 -14.23
N PRO A 161 -2.75 -32.47 -13.02
CA PRO A 161 -3.50 -32.59 -11.76
C PRO A 161 -4.39 -31.35 -11.57
N ILE A 162 -5.56 -31.33 -12.21
CA ILE A 162 -6.22 -30.13 -12.71
C ILE A 162 -7.39 -29.65 -11.91
N ASN A 163 -7.92 -30.46 -11.04
CA ASN A 163 -9.13 -30.06 -10.31
C ASN A 163 -8.90 -28.87 -9.38
N SER A 164 -7.64 -28.57 -9.08
CA SER A 164 -7.26 -27.49 -8.20
C SER A 164 -7.23 -26.11 -8.88
N THR A 165 -6.81 -26.00 -10.13
CA THR A 165 -6.65 -24.70 -10.77
C THR A 165 -7.96 -23.98 -11.05
N SER A 166 -9.02 -24.71 -11.39
CA SER A 166 -10.35 -24.17 -11.66
C SER A 166 -11.13 -23.80 -10.40
N ARG A 167 -10.60 -24.09 -9.21
CA ARG A 167 -11.19 -23.70 -7.93
C ARG A 167 -10.70 -22.35 -7.43
N PHE A 168 -9.67 -21.79 -8.04
CA PHE A 168 -9.20 -20.44 -7.74
C PHE A 168 -9.86 -19.43 -8.67
N LEU A 169 -10.36 -18.35 -8.13
CA LEU A 169 -11.03 -17.28 -8.89
C LEU A 169 -10.97 -15.94 -8.17
N THR A 170 -11.23 -14.89 -8.94
CA THR A 170 -11.56 -13.58 -8.40
C THR A 170 -13.07 -13.50 -8.19
N TYR A 171 -13.51 -13.22 -6.96
CA TYR A 171 -14.93 -13.01 -6.65
C TYR A 171 -15.44 -11.71 -7.28
N ASP A 172 -16.74 -11.63 -7.51
CA ASP A 172 -17.40 -10.59 -8.30
C ASP A 172 -18.57 -9.90 -7.56
N THR A 173 -18.55 -9.91 -6.23
CA THR A 173 -19.60 -9.30 -5.41
C THR A 173 -19.07 -8.12 -4.58
N LEU A 174 -19.96 -7.20 -4.23
CA LEU A 174 -19.76 -6.23 -3.14
C LEU A 174 -20.34 -6.83 -1.86
N LYS A 175 -19.58 -6.82 -0.79
CA LYS A 175 -20.00 -7.22 0.55
C LYS A 175 -20.06 -5.97 1.42
N VAL A 176 -21.19 -5.78 2.11
CA VAL A 176 -21.41 -4.69 3.08
C VAL A 176 -21.57 -5.30 4.45
N LEU A 177 -20.69 -4.93 5.36
CA LEU A 177 -20.64 -5.46 6.71
C LEU A 177 -20.96 -4.35 7.71
N ASP A 178 -21.96 -4.59 8.56
CA ASP A 178 -22.27 -3.78 9.74
C ASP A 178 -21.23 -4.06 10.83
N LEU A 179 -20.33 -3.12 11.11
CA LEU A 179 -19.21 -3.31 12.04
C LEU A 179 -19.67 -3.62 13.46
N ALA A 180 -20.72 -2.99 13.94
CA ALA A 180 -21.28 -3.25 15.27
C ALA A 180 -21.77 -4.70 15.38
N GLY A 181 -22.51 -5.16 14.37
CA GLY A 181 -23.01 -6.53 14.28
C GLY A 181 -21.88 -7.55 14.12
N ILE A 182 -20.89 -7.28 13.30
CA ILE A 182 -19.69 -8.14 13.13
C ILE A 182 -18.94 -8.31 14.46
N VAL A 183 -18.71 -7.22 15.19
CA VAL A 183 -18.09 -7.28 16.52
C VAL A 183 -18.97 -8.08 17.49
N GLY A 184 -20.29 -7.83 17.51
CA GLY A 184 -21.26 -8.53 18.33
C GLY A 184 -21.27 -10.03 18.04
N TRP A 185 -21.36 -10.42 16.77
CA TRP A 185 -21.34 -11.82 16.33
C TRP A 185 -20.05 -12.52 16.72
N THR A 186 -18.89 -11.88 16.48
CA THR A 186 -17.57 -12.46 16.81
C THR A 186 -17.39 -12.68 18.31
N LYS A 187 -17.96 -11.80 19.14
CA LYS A 187 -17.96 -11.91 20.61
C LYS A 187 -18.99 -12.90 21.14
N GLY A 188 -19.81 -13.50 20.26
CA GLY A 188 -20.85 -14.49 20.62
C GLY A 188 -22.12 -13.88 21.19
N ASN A 189 -22.35 -12.58 20.99
CA ASN A 189 -23.57 -11.88 21.39
C ASN A 189 -24.73 -12.11 20.42
N ASP A 190 -24.41 -12.56 19.19
CA ASP A 190 -25.35 -12.86 18.13
C ASP A 190 -25.09 -14.23 17.50
N THR A 191 -26.10 -14.82 16.89
CA THR A 191 -26.02 -16.16 16.30
C THR A 191 -25.97 -16.18 14.78
N GLU A 192 -26.59 -15.20 14.11
CA GLU A 192 -26.76 -15.16 12.66
C GLU A 192 -25.89 -14.08 12.03
N LEU A 193 -24.83 -14.50 11.33
CA LEU A 193 -23.91 -13.59 10.63
C LEU A 193 -24.58 -12.94 9.41
N SER A 194 -25.52 -13.64 8.79
CA SER A 194 -26.27 -13.15 7.62
C SER A 194 -27.10 -11.88 7.89
N GLU A 195 -27.39 -11.58 9.16
CA GLU A 195 -28.05 -10.32 9.53
C GLU A 195 -27.10 -9.10 9.46
N HIS A 196 -25.78 -9.32 9.45
CA HIS A 196 -24.75 -8.30 9.51
C HIS A 196 -23.87 -8.24 8.26
N VAL A 197 -24.12 -9.11 7.27
CA VAL A 197 -23.39 -9.15 6.01
C VAL A 197 -24.36 -9.20 4.84
N ARG A 198 -24.31 -8.20 3.99
CA ARG A 198 -25.09 -8.15 2.74
C ARG A 198 -24.17 -8.38 1.55
N PHE A 199 -24.53 -9.36 0.69
CA PHE A 199 -23.87 -9.61 -0.59
C PHE A 199 -24.70 -8.92 -1.68
N VAL A 200 -24.03 -8.14 -2.51
CA VAL A 200 -24.64 -7.30 -3.54
C VAL A 200 -24.00 -7.60 -4.87
N ASP A 201 -24.82 -7.89 -5.87
CA ASP A 201 -24.35 -8.13 -7.23
C ASP A 201 -23.93 -6.82 -7.92
N ALA A 202 -23.05 -6.95 -8.90
CA ALA A 202 -22.68 -5.84 -9.77
C ALA A 202 -23.89 -5.32 -10.58
N PRO A 203 -23.90 -4.03 -10.96
CA PRO A 203 -24.98 -3.45 -11.75
C PRO A 203 -25.06 -4.11 -13.15
N ALA A 204 -26.26 -4.12 -13.74
CA ALA A 204 -26.50 -4.78 -15.02
C ALA A 204 -25.73 -4.13 -16.19
N GLU A 205 -25.32 -2.88 -16.04
CA GLU A 205 -24.54 -2.10 -17.00
C GLU A 205 -23.08 -2.58 -17.08
N ASP A 206 -22.54 -3.08 -15.95
CA ASP A 206 -21.19 -3.66 -15.85
C ASP A 206 -21.20 -4.84 -14.87
N THR A 207 -21.42 -6.02 -15.37
CA THR A 207 -21.53 -7.25 -14.56
C THR A 207 -20.18 -7.72 -14.00
N ASP A 208 -19.06 -7.22 -14.53
CA ASP A 208 -17.71 -7.54 -14.09
C ASP A 208 -17.09 -6.43 -13.19
N LEU A 209 -17.89 -5.40 -12.82
CA LEU A 209 -17.44 -4.26 -12.04
C LEU A 209 -16.65 -4.69 -10.78
N PHE A 210 -17.14 -5.68 -10.07
CA PHE A 210 -16.57 -6.15 -8.81
C PHE A 210 -15.58 -7.32 -8.95
N ALA A 211 -15.38 -7.83 -10.18
CA ALA A 211 -14.44 -8.93 -10.43
C ALA A 211 -12.98 -8.43 -10.47
N VAL A 212 -12.45 -8.03 -9.33
CA VAL A 212 -11.12 -7.40 -9.21
C VAL A 212 -10.39 -7.81 -7.92
N THR A 213 -9.05 -7.87 -7.99
CA THR A 213 -8.15 -8.11 -6.85
C THR A 213 -6.85 -7.30 -7.04
N GLY A 214 -6.14 -7.02 -5.95
CA GLY A 214 -4.85 -6.33 -5.99
C GLY A 214 -4.90 -4.89 -6.50
N GLY A 215 -6.06 -4.24 -6.43
CA GLY A 215 -6.26 -2.80 -6.59
C GLY A 215 -6.61 -2.16 -5.25
N THR A 216 -7.10 -0.92 -5.30
CA THR A 216 -7.53 -0.17 -4.10
C THR A 216 -8.93 0.39 -4.30
N MET A 217 -9.75 0.39 -3.24
CA MET A 217 -11.03 1.09 -3.22
C MET A 217 -10.90 2.37 -2.40
N LEU A 218 -11.33 3.48 -2.97
CA LEU A 218 -11.39 4.79 -2.33
C LEU A 218 -12.81 5.31 -2.36
N LEU A 219 -13.16 6.15 -1.40
CA LEU A 219 -14.29 7.07 -1.48
C LEU A 219 -13.71 8.42 -1.88
N VAL A 220 -14.21 9.01 -2.96
CA VAL A 220 -13.84 10.34 -3.41
C VAL A 220 -15.13 11.12 -3.58
N GLU A 221 -15.33 12.11 -2.74
CA GLU A 221 -16.60 12.79 -2.58
C GLU A 221 -17.72 11.78 -2.24
N ASP A 222 -18.70 11.58 -3.09
CA ASP A 222 -19.81 10.64 -2.89
C ASP A 222 -19.70 9.39 -3.80
N GLU A 223 -18.53 9.14 -4.43
CA GLU A 223 -18.31 8.05 -5.37
C GLU A 223 -17.27 7.05 -4.86
N PHE A 224 -17.59 5.75 -4.95
CA PHE A 224 -16.59 4.70 -4.74
C PHE A 224 -15.78 4.48 -6.03
N TRP A 225 -14.48 4.53 -5.90
CA TRP A 225 -13.53 4.32 -6.98
C TRP A 225 -12.79 2.98 -6.79
N LEU A 226 -12.89 2.11 -7.78
CA LEU A 226 -12.07 0.90 -7.87
C LEU A 226 -10.86 1.21 -8.75
N CYS A 227 -9.72 1.37 -8.11
CA CYS A 227 -8.50 1.84 -8.74
C CYS A 227 -7.62 0.68 -9.17
N LEU A 228 -7.51 0.45 -10.48
CA LEU A 228 -6.56 -0.50 -11.08
C LEU A 228 -6.79 -1.95 -10.59
N GLY A 229 -5.71 -2.76 -10.47
CA GLY A 229 -5.82 -4.17 -10.12
C GLY A 229 -6.06 -5.08 -11.32
N HIS A 230 -6.51 -6.29 -11.07
CA HIS A 230 -6.76 -7.28 -12.12
C HIS A 230 -7.82 -8.30 -11.71
N ARG A 231 -8.41 -8.95 -12.70
CA ARG A 231 -9.11 -10.23 -12.53
C ARG A 231 -8.11 -11.36 -12.77
N PHE A 232 -8.13 -12.36 -11.89
CA PHE A 232 -7.27 -13.54 -12.01
C PHE A 232 -8.09 -14.79 -11.70
N ASP A 233 -8.40 -15.58 -12.74
CA ASP A 233 -9.16 -16.82 -12.62
C ASP A 233 -8.27 -18.00 -12.95
N GLY A 234 -8.21 -18.98 -12.07
CA GLY A 234 -7.34 -20.14 -12.14
C GLY A 234 -6.22 -20.10 -11.10
N GLY A 235 -5.44 -21.17 -11.03
CA GLY A 235 -4.37 -21.31 -10.05
C GLY A 235 -3.09 -20.57 -10.45
N TYR A 236 -2.47 -19.94 -9.49
CA TYR A 236 -1.18 -19.28 -9.68
C TYR A 236 -0.07 -20.34 -9.86
N LEU A 237 0.62 -20.29 -10.98
CA LEU A 237 1.76 -21.17 -11.31
C LEU A 237 2.96 -20.33 -11.73
N ASP A 238 4.16 -20.79 -11.40
CA ASP A 238 5.38 -20.18 -11.90
C ASP A 238 5.55 -20.51 -13.40
N GLU A 239 5.37 -19.52 -14.26
CA GLU A 239 5.57 -19.64 -15.69
C GLU A 239 7.03 -20.01 -16.06
N PHE A 240 7.99 -19.69 -15.19
CA PHE A 240 9.41 -19.96 -15.36
C PHE A 240 9.84 -21.35 -14.85
N ALA A 241 9.02 -22.00 -14.02
CA ALA A 241 9.33 -23.32 -13.47
C ALA A 241 9.28 -24.46 -14.52
N GLY A 242 8.91 -24.15 -15.77
CA GLY A 242 8.79 -25.15 -16.84
C GLY A 242 7.71 -26.19 -16.53
N CYS A 243 6.61 -25.76 -15.95
CA CYS A 243 5.50 -26.62 -15.58
C CYS A 243 4.97 -27.42 -16.78
N PRO A 244 4.72 -28.72 -16.62
CA PRO A 244 4.31 -29.59 -17.75
C PRO A 244 2.91 -29.27 -18.28
N CYS A 245 2.16 -28.44 -17.59
CA CYS A 245 0.81 -28.04 -17.97
C CYS A 245 0.79 -26.55 -18.32
N PRO A 246 0.13 -26.16 -19.44
CA PRO A 246 -0.13 -24.76 -19.67
C PRO A 246 -1.01 -24.24 -18.54
N THR A 247 -0.72 -23.05 -18.02
CA THR A 247 -1.54 -22.42 -17.00
C THR A 247 -2.93 -22.15 -17.57
N PRO A 248 -4.00 -22.71 -17.04
CA PRO A 248 -5.34 -22.33 -17.46
C PRO A 248 -5.79 -21.01 -16.84
N ALA A 249 -4.89 -20.34 -16.10
CA ALA A 249 -5.19 -19.08 -15.47
C ALA A 249 -5.42 -17.99 -16.54
N GLN A 250 -6.50 -17.24 -16.34
CA GLN A 250 -6.81 -16.05 -17.11
C GLN A 250 -6.50 -14.83 -16.23
N GLN A 251 -5.67 -13.94 -16.73
CA GLN A 251 -5.34 -12.69 -16.06
C GLN A 251 -5.71 -11.51 -16.95
N GLU A 252 -6.59 -10.68 -16.44
CA GLU A 252 -7.01 -9.46 -17.12
C GLU A 252 -6.83 -8.27 -16.17
N TYR A 253 -5.97 -7.32 -16.56
CA TYR A 253 -5.79 -6.08 -15.81
C TYR A 253 -6.92 -5.12 -16.13
N THR A 254 -7.51 -4.51 -15.10
CA THR A 254 -8.57 -3.51 -15.25
C THR A 254 -8.06 -2.26 -15.96
N LYS A 255 -6.87 -1.80 -15.63
CA LYS A 255 -6.20 -0.60 -16.20
C LYS A 255 -7.02 0.68 -16.09
N SER A 256 -8.08 0.69 -15.34
CA SER A 256 -9.04 1.79 -15.27
C SER A 256 -9.36 2.16 -13.83
N ILE A 257 -9.89 3.36 -13.68
CA ILE A 257 -10.62 3.79 -12.49
C ILE A 257 -12.09 3.55 -12.81
N ARG A 258 -12.73 2.60 -12.12
CA ARG A 258 -14.15 2.28 -12.27
C ARG A 258 -14.92 2.87 -11.12
N ARG A 259 -15.99 3.62 -11.39
CA ARG A 259 -16.69 4.43 -10.41
C ARG A 259 -18.14 3.98 -10.28
N PHE A 260 -18.62 3.94 -9.06
CA PHE A 260 -20.02 3.65 -8.75
C PHE A 260 -20.48 4.43 -7.52
N SER A 261 -21.78 4.71 -7.45
CA SER A 261 -22.42 5.23 -6.24
C SER A 261 -23.18 4.10 -5.53
N PHE A 262 -23.19 4.17 -4.22
CA PHE A 262 -23.83 3.18 -3.38
C PHE A 262 -24.06 3.77 -1.98
N ASP A 263 -25.22 3.51 -1.40
CA ASP A 263 -25.55 3.90 -0.03
C ASP A 263 -25.53 2.67 0.88
N PRO A 264 -24.52 2.51 1.74
CA PRO A 264 -24.44 1.37 2.66
C PRO A 264 -25.54 1.36 3.72
N ASP A 265 -26.07 2.52 4.11
CA ASP A 265 -27.13 2.67 5.11
C ASP A 265 -28.52 2.25 4.59
N ASP A 266 -28.75 2.33 3.28
CA ASP A 266 -29.99 1.86 2.69
C ASP A 266 -29.90 0.35 2.37
N PRO A 267 -30.61 -0.53 3.11
CA PRO A 267 -30.59 -1.97 2.86
C PRO A 267 -31.15 -2.36 1.49
N THR A 268 -31.80 -1.44 0.78
CA THR A 268 -32.35 -1.63 -0.57
C THR A 268 -31.49 -1.01 -1.65
N SER A 269 -30.42 -0.29 -1.28
CA SER A 269 -29.49 0.31 -2.23
C SER A 269 -28.83 -0.75 -3.10
N THR A 270 -28.73 -0.44 -4.38
CA THR A 270 -27.98 -1.21 -5.37
C THR A 270 -26.93 -0.32 -6.00
N PRO A 271 -25.75 -0.86 -6.32
CA PRO A 271 -24.70 -0.07 -6.97
C PRO A 271 -25.18 0.51 -8.30
N THR A 272 -24.87 1.79 -8.50
CA THR A 272 -25.14 2.46 -9.77
C THR A 272 -23.80 2.78 -10.44
N PHE A 273 -23.55 2.17 -11.59
CA PHE A 273 -22.34 2.44 -12.37
C PHE A 273 -22.34 3.89 -12.86
N ILE A 274 -21.26 4.62 -12.59
CA ILE A 274 -21.09 6.03 -13.00
C ILE A 274 -20.23 6.12 -14.26
N GLY A 275 -19.18 5.30 -14.34
CA GLY A 275 -18.28 5.29 -15.48
C GLY A 275 -16.93 4.67 -15.16
N GLU A 276 -16.10 4.58 -16.18
CA GLU A 276 -14.73 4.10 -16.09
C GLU A 276 -13.80 4.90 -16.99
N THR A 277 -12.50 4.72 -16.83
CA THR A 277 -11.51 5.33 -17.73
C THR A 277 -11.71 4.81 -19.15
N GLU A 278 -12.01 5.68 -20.09
CA GLU A 278 -12.10 5.36 -21.52
C GLU A 278 -10.70 5.17 -22.12
N ASP A 279 -10.52 4.17 -23.01
CA ASP A 279 -9.25 3.87 -23.71
C ASP A 279 -8.01 3.83 -22.78
N PRO A 280 -8.00 2.96 -21.76
CA PRO A 280 -6.96 2.98 -20.73
C PRO A 280 -5.57 2.75 -21.31
N PRO A 281 -4.59 3.57 -20.94
CA PRO A 281 -3.23 3.46 -21.46
C PRO A 281 -2.50 2.21 -20.96
N ALA A 282 -1.46 1.79 -21.69
CA ALA A 282 -0.70 0.58 -21.35
C ALA A 282 0.01 0.68 -19.98
N TRP A 283 0.42 1.88 -19.56
CA TRP A 283 1.08 2.12 -18.28
C TRP A 283 0.12 2.02 -17.08
N ALA A 284 -1.19 2.01 -17.29
CA ALA A 284 -2.18 1.75 -16.24
C ALA A 284 -2.29 0.24 -15.87
N ARG A 285 -1.51 -0.64 -16.52
CA ARG A 285 -1.42 -2.07 -16.20
C ARG A 285 -0.66 -2.27 -14.89
N ARG A 286 -1.32 -2.05 -13.74
CA ARG A 286 -0.73 -2.16 -12.41
C ARG A 286 -1.61 -2.93 -11.44
N ARG A 287 -0.98 -3.58 -10.48
CA ARG A 287 -1.60 -4.24 -9.34
C ARG A 287 -0.67 -4.22 -8.14
N ASP A 288 -1.16 -4.67 -6.99
CA ASP A 288 -0.40 -4.78 -5.75
C ASP A 288 0.43 -3.51 -5.50
N LEU A 289 -0.26 -2.38 -5.50
CA LEU A 289 0.30 -1.04 -5.52
C LEU A 289 -0.31 -0.17 -4.41
N ASN A 290 0.30 0.98 -4.19
CA ASN A 290 -0.19 1.98 -3.26
C ASN A 290 -1.00 3.04 -4.03
N VAL A 291 -2.29 3.15 -3.75
CA VAL A 291 -3.14 4.24 -4.25
C VAL A 291 -3.64 5.01 -3.04
N LEU A 292 -3.37 6.31 -3.02
CA LEU A 292 -3.71 7.19 -1.93
C LEU A 292 -4.61 8.32 -2.41
N PRO A 293 -5.61 8.73 -1.61
CA PRO A 293 -6.36 9.95 -1.89
C PRO A 293 -5.47 11.17 -1.70
N VAL A 294 -5.65 12.18 -2.53
CA VAL A 294 -4.92 13.45 -2.49
C VAL A 294 -5.87 14.62 -2.76
N ARG A 295 -5.47 15.82 -2.34
CA ARG A 295 -6.16 17.06 -2.71
C ARG A 295 -5.46 17.76 -3.86
N TYR A 296 -6.29 18.36 -4.70
CA TYR A 296 -5.91 19.30 -5.76
C TYR A 296 -6.41 20.70 -5.36
N GLY A 297 -5.85 21.25 -4.26
CA GLY A 297 -6.33 22.49 -3.64
C GLY A 297 -7.45 22.27 -2.60
N GLU A 298 -8.18 23.33 -2.24
CA GLU A 298 -9.13 23.32 -1.11
C GLU A 298 -10.36 22.41 -1.34
N GLN A 299 -10.84 22.29 -2.56
CA GLN A 299 -12.15 21.72 -2.87
C GLN A 299 -12.07 20.41 -3.65
N ASP A 300 -11.07 20.25 -4.51
CA ASP A 300 -11.01 19.14 -5.45
C ASP A 300 -10.20 17.98 -4.85
N ARG A 301 -10.73 16.77 -4.99
CA ARG A 301 -10.11 15.53 -4.52
C ARG A 301 -9.90 14.55 -5.66
N GLY A 302 -8.87 13.77 -5.54
CA GLY A 302 -8.55 12.72 -6.47
C GLY A 302 -7.65 11.69 -5.81
N ALA A 303 -6.78 11.07 -6.57
CA ALA A 303 -5.86 10.06 -6.04
C ALA A 303 -4.51 10.08 -6.75
N VAL A 304 -3.54 9.45 -6.13
CA VAL A 304 -2.26 9.11 -6.74
C VAL A 304 -2.06 7.61 -6.64
N ALA A 305 -1.80 6.95 -7.77
CA ALA A 305 -1.26 5.61 -7.77
C ALA A 305 0.27 5.71 -7.87
N LEU A 306 0.95 5.43 -6.78
CA LEU A 306 2.41 5.39 -6.72
C LEU A 306 2.93 4.26 -7.62
N ALA A 307 4.19 3.88 -7.54
CA ALA A 307 4.78 2.83 -8.36
C ALA A 307 3.85 1.61 -8.60
N GLY A 308 4.30 0.39 -8.44
CA GLY A 308 3.48 -0.83 -8.57
C GLY A 308 4.09 -1.88 -9.50
N VAL A 309 3.43 -3.01 -9.63
CA VAL A 309 3.87 -4.17 -10.41
C VAL A 309 2.72 -4.71 -11.30
N PHE A 310 2.98 -5.43 -12.34
CA PHE A 310 4.20 -5.73 -13.08
C PHE A 310 4.10 -5.11 -14.47
N THR A 311 5.25 -4.67 -15.04
CA THR A 311 5.31 -4.30 -16.46
C THR A 311 5.10 -5.52 -17.34
N LEU A 312 4.97 -5.34 -18.66
CA LEU A 312 4.81 -6.46 -19.61
C LEU A 312 6.02 -7.43 -19.57
N GLU A 313 7.17 -6.96 -19.11
CA GLU A 313 8.43 -7.72 -19.06
C GLU A 313 8.87 -8.07 -17.63
N VAL A 314 7.89 -8.14 -16.69
CA VAL A 314 8.13 -8.51 -15.28
C VAL A 314 9.02 -7.49 -14.55
N GLY A 315 8.84 -6.21 -14.82
CA GLY A 315 9.49 -5.10 -14.13
C GLY A 315 8.53 -4.36 -13.19
N ILE A 316 9.03 -3.29 -12.62
CA ILE A 316 8.24 -2.36 -11.80
C ILE A 316 7.83 -1.14 -12.63
N TRP A 317 6.72 -0.54 -12.25
CA TRP A 317 6.35 0.80 -12.65
C TRP A 317 6.91 1.78 -11.61
N SER A 318 7.71 2.74 -12.04
CA SER A 318 8.37 3.71 -11.13
C SER A 318 7.77 5.11 -11.16
N VAL A 319 7.10 5.49 -12.27
CA VAL A 319 6.47 6.79 -12.43
C VAL A 319 5.05 6.73 -11.84
N PRO A 320 4.65 7.63 -10.93
CA PRO A 320 3.29 7.70 -10.42
C PRO A 320 2.25 7.96 -11.51
N ILE A 321 0.99 7.67 -11.19
CA ILE A 321 -0.18 8.10 -11.95
C ILE A 321 -0.93 9.11 -11.10
N THR A 322 -1.15 10.31 -11.60
CA THR A 322 -2.09 11.27 -11.03
C THR A 322 -3.51 10.95 -11.52
N ILE A 323 -4.47 11.03 -10.63
CA ILE A 323 -5.88 10.73 -10.90
C ILE A 323 -6.70 11.92 -10.44
N GLY A 324 -7.11 12.75 -11.37
CA GLY A 324 -7.90 13.95 -11.08
C GLY A 324 -9.32 13.64 -10.58
N PRO A 325 -10.08 14.66 -10.13
CA PRO A 325 -11.41 14.51 -9.52
C PRO A 325 -12.45 13.80 -10.39
N SER A 326 -12.28 13.79 -11.70
CA SER A 326 -13.16 13.06 -12.63
C SER A 326 -12.77 11.60 -12.85
N GLY A 327 -11.71 11.09 -12.17
CA GLY A 327 -11.13 9.77 -12.44
C GLY A 327 -10.23 9.73 -13.69
N THR A 328 -9.89 10.88 -14.26
CA THR A 328 -8.95 10.96 -15.39
C THR A 328 -7.54 10.70 -14.91
N MET A 329 -6.87 9.73 -15.55
CA MET A 329 -5.48 9.35 -15.23
C MET A 329 -4.49 10.07 -16.12
N GLN A 330 -3.38 10.52 -15.53
CA GLN A 330 -2.23 11.07 -16.24
C GLN A 330 -0.94 10.43 -15.69
N GLN A 331 0.10 10.39 -16.51
CA GLN A 331 1.44 9.97 -16.15
C GLN A 331 2.45 10.78 -16.92
N ALA A 332 3.45 11.33 -16.23
CA ALA A 332 4.56 12.01 -16.87
C ALA A 332 5.36 11.06 -17.77
N ASP A 333 6.00 11.59 -18.82
CA ASP A 333 6.80 10.79 -19.75
C ASP A 333 8.00 10.14 -19.02
N PRO A 334 8.08 8.80 -18.93
CA PRO A 334 9.18 8.12 -18.25
C PRO A 334 10.55 8.35 -18.90
N ASP A 335 10.60 8.80 -20.16
CA ASP A 335 11.82 9.07 -20.89
C ASP A 335 12.34 10.50 -20.65
N ASP A 336 11.54 11.37 -20.04
CA ASP A 336 12.00 12.70 -19.62
C ASP A 336 12.89 12.59 -18.38
N THR A 337 14.00 13.32 -18.40
CA THR A 337 14.98 13.33 -17.30
C THR A 337 14.48 14.03 -16.04
N GLY A 338 13.47 14.90 -16.16
CA GLY A 338 12.80 15.59 -15.05
C GLY A 338 11.72 14.75 -14.38
N THR A 339 11.27 13.67 -15.00
CA THR A 339 10.18 12.85 -14.48
C THR A 339 10.57 12.17 -13.16
N PHE A 340 9.71 12.36 -12.16
CA PHE A 340 9.84 11.70 -10.85
C PHE A 340 9.71 10.18 -10.98
N LYS A 341 10.60 9.44 -10.31
CA LYS A 341 10.63 7.97 -10.31
C LYS A 341 10.91 7.43 -8.92
N GLN A 342 9.97 6.63 -8.40
CA GLN A 342 10.07 5.95 -7.11
C GLN A 342 10.75 4.58 -7.26
N GLY A 343 11.67 4.26 -6.35
CA GLY A 343 12.35 2.96 -6.31
C GLY A 343 12.16 2.19 -4.99
N PHE A 344 11.84 2.90 -3.89
CA PHE A 344 11.55 2.32 -2.59
C PHE A 344 10.06 2.01 -2.40
N ASN A 345 9.75 0.97 -1.63
CA ASN A 345 8.41 0.68 -1.11
C ASN A 345 7.32 0.72 -2.19
N ILE A 346 7.56 0.05 -3.30
CA ILE A 346 6.72 0.10 -4.51
C ILE A 346 5.58 -0.91 -4.53
N TYR A 347 5.64 -1.93 -3.67
CA TYR A 347 4.66 -3.00 -3.57
C TYR A 347 3.74 -2.70 -2.39
N HIS A 348 2.49 -3.12 -2.45
CA HIS A 348 1.45 -2.85 -1.47
C HIS A 348 1.95 -2.73 -0.02
N SER A 349 2.26 -1.52 0.39
CA SER A 349 2.81 -1.14 1.70
C SER A 349 1.72 -0.50 2.56
N GLY A 350 1.96 -0.38 3.87
CA GLY A 350 1.15 0.51 4.68
C GLY A 350 1.32 1.96 4.23
N THR A 351 0.24 2.71 4.07
CA THR A 351 0.30 4.10 3.58
C THR A 351 -0.62 5.03 4.35
N MET A 352 -0.27 6.31 4.39
CA MET A 352 -1.09 7.41 4.92
C MET A 352 -0.93 8.64 4.03
N SER A 353 -2.01 9.40 3.84
CA SER A 353 -2.01 10.64 3.06
C SER A 353 -2.31 11.84 3.95
N PHE A 354 -1.47 12.85 3.90
CA PHE A 354 -1.63 14.11 4.63
C PHE A 354 -1.76 15.26 3.65
N TRP A 355 -2.54 16.25 4.04
CA TRP A 355 -2.64 17.54 3.35
C TRP A 355 -2.26 18.67 4.30
N SER A 356 -1.46 19.59 3.82
CA SER A 356 -1.20 20.88 4.50
C SER A 356 -1.86 22.00 3.71
N GLU A 357 -2.85 22.65 4.33
CA GLU A 357 -3.50 23.82 3.77
C GLU A 357 -2.55 25.03 3.75
N ASP A 358 -1.70 25.16 4.77
CA ASP A 358 -0.73 26.24 4.88
C ASP A 358 0.34 26.17 3.78
N ARG A 359 0.68 24.96 3.31
CA ARG A 359 1.69 24.71 2.29
C ARG A 359 1.11 24.39 0.91
N GLN A 360 -0.20 24.10 0.81
CA GLN A 360 -0.90 23.66 -0.41
C GLN A 360 -0.27 22.41 -1.03
N GLU A 361 0.13 21.44 -0.23
CA GLU A 361 0.83 20.25 -0.67
C GLU A 361 0.35 18.96 0.02
N ASN A 362 0.46 17.83 -0.68
CA ASN A 362 0.21 16.51 -0.14
C ASN A 362 1.52 15.85 0.30
N TRP A 363 1.46 15.16 1.43
CA TRP A 363 2.53 14.30 1.94
C TRP A 363 2.03 12.88 2.10
N MET A 364 2.62 11.95 1.37
CA MET A 364 2.26 10.54 1.38
C MET A 364 3.34 9.76 2.11
N LEU A 365 2.99 9.15 3.25
CA LEU A 365 3.87 8.21 3.94
C LEU A 365 3.71 6.82 3.35
N VAL A 366 4.83 6.15 3.07
CA VAL A 366 4.92 4.75 2.67
C VAL A 366 5.79 4.02 3.69
N LEU A 367 5.17 3.14 4.46
CA LEU A 367 5.69 2.63 5.72
C LEU A 367 6.30 1.23 5.50
N GLY A 368 7.59 1.17 5.21
CA GLY A 368 8.30 -0.09 4.93
C GLY A 368 7.78 -0.81 3.68
N GLY A 369 7.99 -2.11 3.60
CA GLY A 369 7.46 -2.94 2.52
C GLY A 369 8.51 -3.49 1.57
N MET A 370 8.16 -3.63 0.28
CA MET A 370 9.03 -4.15 -0.76
C MET A 370 9.31 -3.10 -1.83
N GLY A 371 10.55 -3.03 -2.31
CA GLY A 371 10.97 -2.06 -3.32
C GLY A 371 11.92 -2.63 -4.37
N TYR A 372 12.42 -1.77 -5.23
CA TYR A 372 13.53 -2.06 -6.13
C TYR A 372 14.85 -1.48 -5.60
N GLN A 373 14.74 -0.38 -4.85
CA GLN A 373 15.85 0.20 -4.09
C GLN A 373 15.72 -0.15 -2.62
N VAL A 374 16.86 -0.32 -1.96
CA VAL A 374 16.93 -0.53 -0.50
C VAL A 374 18.15 0.18 0.06
N LEU A 375 18.11 0.49 1.34
CA LEU A 375 19.25 0.98 2.09
C LEU A 375 20.07 -0.22 2.61
N SER A 376 21.32 -0.32 2.18
CA SER A 376 22.25 -1.38 2.61
C SER A 376 23.52 -0.74 3.15
N GLY A 377 23.71 -0.82 4.47
CA GLY A 377 24.87 -0.20 5.13
C GLY A 377 24.94 1.33 4.97
N GLY A 378 23.80 2.01 4.92
CA GLY A 378 23.70 3.46 4.71
C GLY A 378 23.89 3.91 3.26
N VAL A 379 23.87 2.98 2.31
CA VAL A 379 23.99 3.29 0.87
C VAL A 379 22.76 2.72 0.14
N ILE A 380 22.17 3.53 -0.74
CA ILE A 380 21.09 3.09 -1.62
C ILE A 380 21.65 2.15 -2.66
N VAL A 381 21.09 0.94 -2.75
CA VAL A 381 21.44 -0.06 -3.75
C VAL A 381 20.20 -0.51 -4.52
N GLU A 382 20.36 -0.82 -5.80
CA GLU A 382 19.32 -1.40 -6.62
C GLU A 382 19.38 -2.93 -6.54
N GLU A 383 18.23 -3.54 -6.27
CA GLU A 383 18.08 -4.99 -6.15
C GLU A 383 16.83 -5.46 -6.92
N PRO A 384 17.00 -6.11 -8.08
CA PRO A 384 15.90 -6.45 -8.99
C PRO A 384 14.95 -7.54 -8.45
N PHE A 385 15.27 -8.17 -7.33
CA PHE A 385 14.45 -9.25 -6.74
C PHE A 385 13.46 -8.76 -5.69
N ILE A 386 13.07 -7.51 -5.75
CA ILE A 386 12.07 -6.87 -4.89
C ILE A 386 12.39 -7.11 -3.41
N PRO A 387 13.46 -6.51 -2.90
CA PRO A 387 13.89 -6.67 -1.52
C PRO A 387 12.94 -5.96 -0.54
N TYR A 388 12.98 -6.40 0.71
CA TYR A 388 12.25 -5.78 1.81
C TYR A 388 13.03 -4.61 2.42
N SER A 389 12.29 -3.59 2.86
CA SER A 389 12.80 -2.39 3.51
C SER A 389 12.00 -2.08 4.76
N ASN A 390 12.67 -1.61 5.81
CA ASN A 390 12.04 -1.09 7.03
C ASN A 390 11.94 0.44 7.03
N GLU A 391 12.56 1.11 6.06
CA GLU A 391 12.60 2.57 5.96
C GLU A 391 11.20 3.11 5.62
N VAL A 392 10.86 4.24 6.24
CA VAL A 392 9.71 5.06 5.86
C VAL A 392 10.13 5.98 4.72
N LEU A 393 9.31 6.05 3.69
CA LEU A 393 9.44 7.02 2.62
C LEU A 393 8.31 8.04 2.75
N ALA A 394 8.64 9.32 2.72
CA ALA A 394 7.69 10.41 2.58
C ALA A 394 7.79 10.97 1.16
N ILE A 395 6.67 11.00 0.45
CA ILE A 395 6.59 11.54 -0.89
C ILE A 395 5.77 12.83 -0.83
N ARG A 396 6.39 13.94 -1.22
CA ARG A 396 5.70 15.21 -1.43
C ARG A 396 5.11 15.23 -2.83
N PHE A 397 3.88 15.68 -2.90
CA PHE A 397 3.18 15.97 -4.14
C PHE A 397 2.50 17.33 -4.00
N ASP A 398 3.01 18.31 -4.73
CA ASP A 398 2.42 19.61 -4.88
C ASP A 398 1.69 19.61 -6.23
N PRO A 399 0.36 19.56 -6.23
CA PRO A 399 -0.39 19.62 -7.48
C PRO A 399 -0.33 21.03 -8.04
N GLY A 400 0.20 21.18 -9.24
CA GLY A 400 0.15 22.43 -9.97
C GLY A 400 -1.27 22.81 -10.40
N GLU A 401 -1.44 23.34 -11.61
CA GLU A 401 -2.78 23.51 -12.18
C GLU A 401 -3.42 22.13 -12.41
N LEU A 402 -4.66 21.98 -11.98
CA LEU A 402 -5.40 20.72 -12.05
C LEU A 402 -5.33 20.08 -13.45
N LEU A 403 -4.83 18.85 -13.52
CA LEU A 403 -4.64 18.08 -14.75
C LEU A 403 -3.63 18.69 -15.77
N ASP A 404 -2.69 19.48 -15.29
CA ASP A 404 -1.52 19.88 -16.08
C ASP A 404 -0.24 19.34 -15.42
N ASP A 405 0.18 18.14 -15.81
CA ASP A 405 1.37 17.46 -15.23
C ASP A 405 2.68 18.25 -15.41
N SER A 406 2.67 19.35 -16.18
CA SER A 406 3.88 20.17 -16.38
C SER A 406 4.24 21.02 -15.17
N ASP A 407 3.26 21.25 -14.29
CA ASP A 407 3.40 22.08 -13.10
C ASP A 407 3.44 21.25 -11.79
N ASP A 408 3.17 19.94 -11.87
CA ASP A 408 3.25 19.04 -10.72
C ASP A 408 4.69 18.94 -10.19
N GLU A 409 4.85 19.17 -8.90
CA GLU A 409 6.14 19.04 -8.23
C GLU A 409 6.18 17.81 -7.32
N TRP A 410 7.21 16.99 -7.51
CA TRP A 410 7.42 15.76 -6.78
C TRP A 410 8.78 15.71 -6.11
N SER A 411 8.80 15.25 -4.87
CA SER A 411 10.06 14.88 -4.20
C SER A 411 9.85 13.68 -3.28
N GLN A 412 10.93 12.98 -2.93
CA GLN A 412 10.89 11.87 -2.00
C GLN A 412 11.95 12.04 -0.91
N HIS A 413 11.56 11.73 0.32
CA HIS A 413 12.34 12.03 1.50
C HIS A 413 12.43 10.83 2.43
N PHE A 414 13.54 10.68 3.13
CA PHE A 414 13.62 9.86 4.33
C PHE A 414 13.41 10.75 5.56
N PRO A 415 12.28 10.60 6.25
CA PRO A 415 12.01 11.35 7.49
C PRO A 415 12.74 10.78 8.71
N ASP A 416 13.89 10.14 8.51
CA ASP A 416 14.69 9.42 9.52
C ASP A 416 13.89 8.43 10.37
N ALA A 417 12.94 7.75 9.73
CA ALA A 417 12.04 6.80 10.36
C ALA A 417 12.15 5.41 9.73
N GLN A 418 12.06 4.39 10.59
CA GLN A 418 12.05 3.00 10.18
C GLN A 418 11.30 2.14 11.20
N PHE A 419 10.91 0.93 10.81
CA PHE A 419 10.45 -0.05 11.79
C PHE A 419 11.53 -0.38 12.81
N PRO A 420 11.17 -0.60 14.08
CA PRO A 420 12.13 -0.98 15.11
C PRO A 420 12.84 -2.29 14.74
N GLU A 421 14.13 -2.38 15.08
CA GLU A 421 14.89 -3.59 14.86
C GLU A 421 14.35 -4.74 15.73
N ILE A 422 13.75 -5.74 15.09
CA ILE A 422 13.28 -6.96 15.71
C ILE A 422 14.06 -8.12 15.09
N LEU A 423 14.78 -8.88 15.91
CA LEU A 423 15.62 -9.96 15.43
C LEU A 423 14.88 -11.30 15.44
N ASP A 424 15.09 -12.11 14.42
CA ASP A 424 14.69 -13.50 14.40
C ASP A 424 15.54 -14.30 15.41
N GLU A 425 14.89 -14.94 16.37
CA GLU A 425 15.58 -15.66 17.47
C GLU A 425 16.48 -16.81 16.99
N SER A 426 16.17 -17.38 15.84
CA SER A 426 16.89 -18.54 15.30
C SER A 426 18.10 -18.18 14.47
N THR A 427 18.04 -17.05 13.75
CA THR A 427 19.06 -16.60 12.81
C THR A 427 19.84 -15.39 13.31
N GLY A 428 19.25 -14.58 14.20
CA GLY A 428 19.80 -13.30 14.64
C GLY A 428 19.74 -12.21 13.55
N LEU A 429 19.00 -12.43 12.47
CA LEU A 429 18.79 -11.45 11.41
C LEU A 429 17.59 -10.57 11.72
N PRO A 430 17.59 -9.31 11.28
CA PRO A 430 16.43 -8.42 11.44
C PRO A 430 15.25 -8.89 10.59
N TYR A 431 14.04 -8.74 11.13
CA TYR A 431 12.82 -8.81 10.38
C TYR A 431 12.55 -7.50 9.63
N TYR A 432 11.94 -7.62 8.46
CA TYR A 432 11.42 -6.53 7.64
C TYR A 432 9.91 -6.60 7.59
N PHE A 433 9.27 -5.43 7.66
CA PHE A 433 7.81 -5.27 7.77
C PHE A 433 7.29 -4.27 6.72
N GLY A 434 5.99 -3.95 6.79
CA GLY A 434 5.33 -2.92 5.97
C GLY A 434 4.50 -3.48 4.82
N SER A 435 4.93 -4.59 4.21
CA SER A 435 4.17 -5.18 3.10
C SER A 435 2.89 -5.86 3.59
N GLU A 436 1.77 -5.59 2.91
CA GLU A 436 0.45 -6.17 3.20
C GLU A 436 -0.02 -5.93 4.65
N MET A 437 0.46 -4.88 5.29
CA MET A 437 0.04 -4.49 6.65
C MET A 437 -1.24 -3.67 6.63
N ALA A 438 -2.09 -3.92 7.61
CA ALA A 438 -3.22 -3.05 7.90
C ALA A 438 -2.74 -1.73 8.51
N VAL A 439 -3.30 -0.61 8.04
CA VAL A 439 -3.11 0.72 8.64
C VAL A 439 -4.48 1.21 9.11
N LEU A 440 -4.62 1.35 10.43
CA LEU A 440 -5.89 1.67 11.07
C LEU A 440 -5.77 3.03 11.75
N PRO A 441 -6.28 4.11 11.10
CA PRO A 441 -6.23 5.45 11.64
C PRO A 441 -6.93 5.58 13.00
N VAL A 442 -6.39 6.44 13.86
CA VAL A 442 -6.98 6.75 15.17
C VAL A 442 -7.25 8.25 15.38
N ILE A 443 -6.87 9.07 14.39
CA ILE A 443 -7.20 10.49 14.33
C ILE A 443 -8.27 10.75 13.27
N ASP A 444 -8.93 11.89 13.36
CA ASP A 444 -9.94 12.30 12.40
C ASP A 444 -9.32 12.52 11.02
N HIS A 445 -10.06 12.18 9.99
CA HIS A 445 -9.66 12.33 8.60
C HIS A 445 -10.88 12.62 7.72
N GLU A 446 -10.64 13.18 6.57
CA GLU A 446 -11.65 13.34 5.53
C GLU A 446 -11.28 12.43 4.35
N GLU A 447 -12.06 11.35 4.17
CA GLU A 447 -11.80 10.35 3.11
C GLU A 447 -10.34 9.81 3.11
N TYR A 448 -9.80 9.55 4.30
CA TYR A 448 -8.40 9.10 4.50
C TYR A 448 -7.32 10.12 4.15
N ILE A 449 -7.67 11.40 4.03
CA ILE A 449 -6.73 12.52 3.99
C ILE A 449 -6.70 13.16 5.38
N PHE A 450 -5.53 13.19 5.99
CA PHE A 450 -5.31 13.74 7.33
C PHE A 450 -4.85 15.19 7.23
N ASP A 451 -5.38 16.05 8.09
CA ASP A 451 -4.95 17.44 8.16
C ASP A 451 -3.62 17.55 8.92
N LEU A 452 -2.53 17.81 8.18
CA LEU A 452 -1.20 17.91 8.74
C LEU A 452 -1.05 19.11 9.69
N ASP A 453 -1.73 20.22 9.39
CA ASP A 453 -1.58 21.47 10.12
C ASP A 453 -2.24 21.42 11.51
N THR A 454 -3.07 20.41 11.78
CA THR A 454 -3.64 20.15 13.11
C THR A 454 -2.69 19.40 14.04
N ILE A 455 -1.62 18.82 13.53
CA ILE A 455 -0.64 18.08 14.32
C ILE A 455 0.37 19.07 14.93
N ALA A 456 0.10 19.52 16.16
CA ALA A 456 0.91 20.51 16.86
C ALA A 456 1.86 19.90 17.92
N GLU A 457 1.72 18.61 18.23
CA GLU A 457 2.52 17.86 19.20
C GLU A 457 2.62 16.39 18.77
N PRO A 458 3.50 15.57 19.36
CA PRO A 458 3.59 14.15 19.03
C PRO A 458 2.22 13.47 19.12
N THR A 459 1.68 13.06 17.99
CA THR A 459 0.32 12.55 17.85
C THR A 459 0.36 11.10 17.32
N HIS A 460 -0.28 10.18 18.04
CA HIS A 460 -0.51 8.83 17.56
C HIS A 460 -1.58 8.90 16.45
N VAL A 461 -1.19 8.59 15.21
CA VAL A 461 -2.05 8.75 14.03
C VAL A 461 -2.67 7.46 13.55
N ALA A 462 -1.99 6.32 13.73
CA ALA A 462 -2.51 5.02 13.30
C ALA A 462 -1.87 3.85 14.04
N TYR A 463 -2.61 2.74 14.13
CA TYR A 463 -2.02 1.42 14.34
C TYR A 463 -1.67 0.77 13.00
N MET A 464 -0.55 0.04 12.98
CA MET A 464 -0.23 -0.91 11.91
C MET A 464 -0.28 -2.33 12.46
N TYR A 465 -0.86 -3.26 11.71
CA TYR A 465 -1.04 -4.63 12.17
C TYR A 465 -0.78 -5.67 11.09
N GLY A 466 -0.17 -6.79 11.51
CA GLY A 466 -0.05 -7.98 10.67
C GLY A 466 0.92 -7.80 9.50
N GLY A 467 0.47 -8.11 8.30
CA GLY A 467 1.27 -8.04 7.08
C GLY A 467 2.27 -9.18 6.94
N ILE A 468 3.25 -9.00 6.06
CA ILE A 468 4.31 -9.96 5.80
C ILE A 468 5.55 -9.58 6.61
N ALA A 469 6.06 -10.54 7.40
CA ALA A 469 7.36 -10.45 8.04
C ALA A 469 8.39 -11.27 7.25
N SER A 470 9.47 -10.61 6.84
CA SER A 470 10.59 -11.26 6.14
C SER A 470 11.82 -11.32 7.05
N PRO A 471 12.40 -12.50 7.36
CA PRO A 471 13.60 -12.61 8.18
C PRO A 471 14.89 -12.33 7.38
N GLY A 472 14.84 -11.42 6.43
CA GLY A 472 15.95 -11.02 5.60
C GLY A 472 15.51 -10.07 4.50
N GLN A 473 16.39 -9.14 4.13
CA GLN A 473 16.10 -8.11 3.14
C GLN A 473 15.84 -8.70 1.75
N ASN A 474 16.68 -9.60 1.30
CA ASN A 474 16.59 -10.18 -0.05
C ASN A 474 16.05 -11.61 0.00
N ARG A 475 14.81 -11.78 -0.46
CA ARG A 475 14.14 -13.06 -0.55
C ARG A 475 14.77 -14.04 -1.55
N ALA A 476 15.37 -13.54 -2.63
CA ALA A 476 15.95 -14.36 -3.69
C ALA A 476 17.43 -14.70 -3.46
N ALA A 477 18.04 -14.25 -2.35
CA ALA A 477 19.41 -14.60 -2.01
C ALA A 477 19.59 -16.10 -1.77
N GLN A 478 20.81 -16.60 -1.91
CA GLN A 478 21.14 -18.02 -1.74
C GLN A 478 20.80 -18.60 -0.34
N THR A 479 20.53 -17.73 0.63
CA THR A 479 20.13 -18.05 2.00
C THR A 479 18.67 -17.75 2.26
N TYR A 480 17.82 -17.87 1.24
CA TYR A 480 16.39 -17.61 1.34
C TYR A 480 15.76 -18.21 2.59
N GLN A 481 15.16 -17.37 3.38
CA GLN A 481 14.31 -17.73 4.50
C GLN A 481 12.85 -17.52 4.08
N PRO A 482 11.94 -18.46 4.36
CA PRO A 482 10.54 -18.26 4.05
C PRO A 482 9.98 -17.11 4.86
N THR A 483 9.23 -16.23 4.21
CA THR A 483 8.46 -15.19 4.87
C THR A 483 7.28 -15.80 5.65
N SER A 484 6.74 -15.05 6.60
CA SER A 484 5.55 -15.44 7.35
C SER A 484 4.54 -14.28 7.40
N ALA A 485 3.27 -14.60 7.62
CA ALA A 485 2.37 -13.56 8.09
C ALA A 485 2.80 -13.11 9.49
N SER A 486 2.59 -11.84 9.80
CA SER A 486 2.95 -11.24 11.08
C SER A 486 1.76 -11.19 12.03
N ASN A 487 2.05 -11.15 13.33
CA ASN A 487 1.11 -10.83 14.41
C ASN A 487 1.56 -9.60 15.21
N ARG A 488 2.44 -8.80 14.63
CA ARG A 488 2.95 -7.59 15.30
C ARG A 488 1.95 -6.46 15.14
N ILE A 489 1.92 -5.62 16.17
CA ILE A 489 1.20 -4.36 16.19
C ILE A 489 2.19 -3.22 16.46
N PHE A 490 2.12 -2.19 15.62
CA PHE A 490 2.92 -0.99 15.77
C PHE A 490 1.99 0.22 15.86
N ARG A 491 2.48 1.28 16.47
CA ARG A 491 1.86 2.60 16.38
C ARG A 491 2.72 3.53 15.56
N VAL A 492 2.08 4.36 14.77
CA VAL A 492 2.70 5.43 14.01
C VAL A 492 2.44 6.74 14.75
N VAL A 493 3.49 7.45 15.09
CA VAL A 493 3.43 8.79 15.72
C VAL A 493 3.99 9.79 14.73
N VAL A 494 3.25 10.85 14.51
CA VAL A 494 3.69 12.01 13.72
C VAL A 494 3.77 13.22 14.63
N GLU A 495 4.83 13.99 14.49
CA GLU A 495 5.03 15.24 15.24
C GLU A 495 5.57 16.32 14.29
N PRO A 496 5.34 17.60 14.56
CA PRO A 496 5.91 18.67 13.75
C PRO A 496 7.44 18.58 13.75
N ALA A 497 8.06 18.82 12.60
CA ALA A 497 9.51 18.99 12.55
C ALA A 497 9.92 20.24 13.35
N VAL A 498 11.06 20.17 14.01
CA VAL A 498 11.62 21.35 14.66
C VAL A 498 12.16 22.27 13.56
N PRO A 499 11.69 23.51 13.45
CA PRO A 499 12.17 24.41 12.41
C PRO A 499 13.70 24.56 12.44
N CYS A 500 14.31 24.48 11.29
CA CYS A 500 15.72 24.74 11.08
C CYS A 500 15.88 25.81 9.98
N PRO A 501 15.45 27.05 10.25
CA PRO A 501 15.36 28.09 9.24
C PRO A 501 16.73 28.44 8.61
N GLY A 502 17.83 28.10 9.27
CA GLY A 502 19.17 28.26 8.72
C GLY A 502 19.56 27.28 7.62
N ASP A 503 18.80 26.19 7.41
CA ASP A 503 18.98 25.20 6.34
C ASP A 503 18.17 25.65 5.10
N ILE A 504 18.73 26.57 4.34
CA ILE A 504 18.05 27.25 3.23
C ILE A 504 17.92 26.35 2.01
N ASP A 505 18.82 25.38 1.87
CA ASP A 505 18.84 24.44 0.74
C ASP A 505 18.17 23.09 1.07
N ASP A 506 17.48 22.98 2.24
CA ASP A 506 16.74 21.83 2.73
C ASP A 506 17.56 20.52 2.69
N THR A 507 18.87 20.58 2.96
CA THR A 507 19.74 19.39 2.98
C THR A 507 19.81 18.68 4.33
N GLY A 508 19.13 19.19 5.33
CA GLY A 508 19.17 18.71 6.72
C GLY A 508 20.44 19.15 7.47
N THR A 509 21.23 20.05 6.89
CA THR A 509 22.49 20.49 7.51
C THR A 509 22.77 21.95 7.18
N VAL A 510 22.73 22.80 8.16
CA VAL A 510 23.15 24.19 8.03
C VAL A 510 24.67 24.24 7.86
N ASN A 511 25.12 24.70 6.70
CA ASN A 511 26.54 24.66 6.31
C ASN A 511 26.94 25.89 5.46
N VAL A 512 28.07 25.79 4.76
CA VAL A 512 28.58 26.90 3.97
C VAL A 512 27.70 27.26 2.77
N MET A 513 26.87 26.34 2.29
CA MET A 513 25.99 26.60 1.14
C MET A 513 24.85 27.52 1.55
N ASP A 514 24.26 27.30 2.72
CA ASP A 514 23.22 28.17 3.31
C ASP A 514 23.77 29.58 3.59
N LEU A 515 24.97 29.64 4.14
CA LEU A 515 25.65 30.92 4.34
C LEU A 515 25.85 31.67 3.01
N LEU A 516 26.19 30.95 1.95
CA LEU A 516 26.35 31.53 0.61
C LEU A 516 25.01 31.96 0.03
N ALA A 517 23.90 31.27 0.30
CA ALA A 517 22.55 31.68 -0.10
C ALA A 517 22.18 33.02 0.50
N VAL A 518 22.40 33.23 1.83
CA VAL A 518 22.18 34.53 2.48
C VAL A 518 23.05 35.61 1.85
N LEU A 519 24.32 35.31 1.54
CA LEU A 519 25.23 36.30 0.94
C LEU A 519 24.87 36.63 -0.50
N ASP A 520 24.32 35.68 -1.27
CA ASP A 520 23.91 35.89 -2.66
C ASP A 520 22.65 36.77 -2.74
N GLU A 521 21.73 36.61 -1.80
CA GLU A 521 20.52 37.42 -1.71
C GLU A 521 20.64 38.66 -0.79
N TRP A 522 21.84 38.99 -0.32
CA TRP A 522 22.06 40.09 0.60
C TRP A 522 21.46 41.43 0.15
N GLY A 523 20.53 41.95 0.95
CA GLY A 523 19.79 43.18 0.65
C GLY A 523 18.58 42.99 -0.24
N CYS A 524 18.21 41.73 -0.55
CA CYS A 524 16.92 41.39 -1.15
C CYS A 524 15.80 41.85 -0.22
N THR A 525 14.69 42.32 -0.77
CA THR A 525 13.50 42.73 -0.02
C THR A 525 12.24 42.22 -0.70
N GLY A 526 11.32 41.67 0.07
CA GLY A 526 10.10 41.04 -0.43
C GLY A 526 10.21 39.52 -0.38
N GLU A 527 9.79 38.82 -1.41
CA GLU A 527 9.85 37.35 -1.49
C GLU A 527 11.29 36.89 -1.78
N CYS A 528 12.06 36.66 -0.72
CA CYS A 528 13.45 36.23 -0.79
C CYS A 528 13.59 34.90 -0.08
N ILE A 529 14.26 33.91 -0.69
CA ILE A 529 14.43 32.57 -0.11
C ILE A 529 15.30 32.61 1.15
N ALA A 530 16.29 33.49 1.17
CA ALA A 530 17.21 33.60 2.31
C ALA A 530 16.77 34.59 3.40
N ASP A 531 15.52 35.07 3.36
CA ASP A 531 14.87 35.81 4.45
C ASP A 531 14.33 34.79 5.48
N VAL A 532 15.25 34.19 6.23
CA VAL A 532 14.95 33.06 7.13
C VAL A 532 14.20 33.48 8.39
N ASN A 533 14.20 34.80 8.73
CA ASN A 533 13.46 35.33 9.84
C ASN A 533 12.09 35.92 9.44
N ASN A 534 11.79 35.98 8.14
CA ASN A 534 10.57 36.51 7.54
C ASN A 534 10.27 37.97 7.93
N ASP A 535 11.30 38.80 8.09
CA ASP A 535 11.13 40.23 8.41
C ASP A 535 11.00 41.12 7.16
N GLY A 536 11.12 40.53 5.97
CA GLY A 536 10.97 41.14 4.65
C GLY A 536 12.28 41.66 4.06
N ALA A 537 13.45 41.33 4.63
CA ALA A 537 14.75 41.74 4.11
C ALA A 537 15.85 40.77 4.49
N VAL A 538 16.63 40.31 3.51
CA VAL A 538 17.84 39.49 3.77
C VAL A 538 18.96 40.38 4.29
N ASP A 539 19.33 40.23 5.58
CA ASP A 539 20.35 41.03 6.21
C ASP A 539 21.20 40.25 7.25
N VAL A 540 21.78 40.95 8.20
CA VAL A 540 22.64 40.34 9.21
C VAL A 540 21.88 39.45 10.20
N LEU A 541 20.56 39.60 10.33
CA LEU A 541 19.77 38.79 11.25
C LEU A 541 19.59 37.37 10.68
N ASP A 542 19.38 37.25 9.37
CA ASP A 542 19.34 35.96 8.66
C ASP A 542 20.68 35.24 8.73
N LEU A 543 21.76 35.98 8.47
CA LEU A 543 23.11 35.45 8.62
C LEU A 543 23.38 34.89 10.02
N LEU A 544 22.88 35.56 11.07
CA LEU A 544 23.08 35.12 12.44
C LEU A 544 22.29 33.85 12.75
N ILE A 545 21.13 33.65 12.17
CA ILE A 545 20.35 32.39 12.29
C ILE A 545 21.13 31.25 11.66
N VAL A 546 21.60 31.40 10.43
CA VAL A 546 22.42 30.37 9.75
C VAL A 546 23.69 30.03 10.56
N VAL A 547 24.32 31.00 11.19
CA VAL A 547 25.50 30.76 12.03
C VAL A 547 25.16 30.12 13.38
N ASP A 548 24.02 30.46 13.98
CA ASP A 548 23.58 29.92 15.28
C ASP A 548 23.12 28.45 15.15
N GLU A 549 22.51 28.10 14.01
CA GLU A 549 22.03 26.75 13.72
C GLU A 549 23.07 25.87 13.01
N TRP A 550 24.32 26.32 12.90
CA TRP A 550 25.38 25.64 12.14
C TRP A 550 25.59 24.18 12.57
N GLY A 551 25.41 23.25 11.64
CA GLY A 551 25.55 21.80 11.84
C GLY A 551 24.33 21.06 11.35
N THR A 552 24.19 19.81 11.79
CA THR A 552 23.00 19.00 11.44
C THR A 552 21.77 19.60 12.10
N CYS A 553 20.71 19.80 11.34
CA CYS A 553 19.43 20.22 11.87
C CYS A 553 18.94 19.24 12.94
N PRO A 554 18.17 19.70 13.95
CA PRO A 554 17.69 18.80 15.02
C PRO A 554 16.92 17.59 14.50
N ASP A 555 16.45 17.67 13.25
CA ASP A 555 15.55 16.73 12.61
C ASP A 555 16.14 16.11 11.33
N ALA A 556 17.42 16.30 11.08
CA ALA A 556 18.12 15.76 9.90
C ALA A 556 18.75 14.39 10.15
#